data_dd3f36da8c1c19a17d23bba6901f6b57
#
_entry.id   dd3f36da8c1c19a17d23bba6901f6b57
#
_cell.length_a   1.000
_cell.length_b   1.000
_cell.length_c   1.000
_cell.angle_alpha   90.00
_cell.angle_beta   90.00
_cell.angle_gamma   90.00
#
_symmetry.space_group_name_H-M   'P 1'
#
loop_
_entity.id
_entity.type
_entity.pdbx_description
1 polymer ?
#
loop_
_entity_poly.entity_id
_entity_poly.type
_entity_poly.pdbx_seq_one_letter_code
_entity_poly.pdbx_strand_id
1 'polypeptide(L)'
;MAKNVVITGATSGIGEAIARAYLEKGENVVLTGRRTERLKTLKTEFAEAFPNQKIWTFPLDVTDMSMVKTVCSEILETVGQVEILVNNAGLALGLSPYQDY
;
A
#
# COMPACT_ATOMS: atom_id res chain seq x y z
N MET A 1 11.82 1.27 15.56
CA MET A 1 11.31 2.30 14.67
C MET A 1 10.25 1.73 13.74
N ALA A 2 9.24 2.53 13.42
CA ALA A 2 8.19 2.07 12.53
C ALA A 2 8.72 1.85 11.12
N LYS A 3 8.27 0.76 10.50
CA LYS A 3 8.61 0.46 9.11
C LYS A 3 7.52 1.01 8.20
N ASN A 4 7.90 1.32 6.97
CA ASN A 4 6.95 1.74 5.95
C ASN A 4 6.60 0.55 5.09
N VAL A 5 5.34 0.18 5.08
CA VAL A 5 4.83 -1.03 4.43
C VAL A 5 3.94 -0.63 3.26
N VAL A 6 4.30 -1.04 2.05
CA VAL A 6 3.46 -0.81 0.86
C VAL A 6 2.59 -2.03 0.64
N ILE A 7 1.30 -1.79 0.47
CA ILE A 7 0.33 -2.87 0.25
C ILE A 7 -0.40 -2.61 -1.06
N THR A 8 -0.26 -3.52 -2.02
CA THR A 8 -1.02 -3.42 -3.26
C THR A 8 -2.36 -4.12 -3.07
N GLY A 9 -3.38 -3.65 -3.80
CA GLY A 9 -4.71 -4.20 -3.67
C GLY A 9 -5.32 -3.97 -2.29
N ALA A 10 -4.98 -2.84 -1.67
CA ALA A 10 -5.40 -2.54 -0.30
C ALA A 10 -6.91 -2.35 -0.16
N THR A 11 -7.62 -2.14 -1.27
CA THR A 11 -9.07 -1.95 -1.25
C THR A 11 -9.85 -3.27 -1.23
N SER A 12 -9.18 -4.42 -1.38
CA SER A 12 -9.81 -5.72 -1.20
C SER A 12 -9.94 -6.01 0.29
N GLY A 13 -10.83 -6.94 0.65
CA GLY A 13 -10.98 -7.33 2.05
C GLY A 13 -9.69 -7.87 2.66
N ILE A 14 -8.94 -8.67 1.90
CA ILE A 14 -7.67 -9.22 2.37
C ILE A 14 -6.63 -8.12 2.51
N GLY A 15 -6.53 -7.23 1.51
CA GLY A 15 -5.59 -6.11 1.57
C GLY A 15 -5.84 -5.19 2.73
N GLU A 16 -7.10 -4.89 3.00
CA GLU A 16 -7.48 -4.07 4.14
C GLU A 16 -7.09 -4.74 5.47
N ALA A 17 -7.33 -6.05 5.59
CA ALA A 17 -6.98 -6.78 6.80
C ALA A 17 -5.47 -6.81 7.03
N ILE A 18 -4.68 -6.95 5.95
CA ILE A 18 -3.23 -6.91 6.04
C ILE A 18 -2.76 -5.53 6.51
N ALA A 19 -3.33 -4.47 5.95
CA ALA A 19 -2.99 -3.12 6.36
C ALA A 19 -3.26 -2.89 7.84
N ARG A 20 -4.43 -3.30 8.30
CA ARG A 20 -4.80 -3.16 9.70
C ARG A 20 -3.83 -3.93 10.61
N ALA A 21 -3.44 -5.14 10.21
CA ALA A 21 -2.52 -5.93 11.01
C ALA A 21 -1.16 -5.23 11.19
N TYR A 22 -0.65 -4.61 10.14
CA TYR A 22 0.60 -3.86 10.25
C TYR A 22 0.43 -2.62 11.11
N LEU A 23 -0.68 -1.91 10.95
CA LEU A 23 -0.95 -0.73 11.78
C LEU A 23 -1.04 -1.11 13.26
N GLU A 24 -1.63 -2.26 13.57
CA GLU A 24 -1.72 -2.74 14.96
C GLU A 24 -0.35 -3.06 15.54
N LYS A 25 0.62 -3.36 14.70
CA LYS A 25 2.00 -3.58 15.13
C LYS A 25 2.79 -2.29 15.28
N GLY A 26 2.20 -1.15 14.96
CA GLY A 26 2.87 0.14 15.05
C GLY A 26 3.57 0.59 13.78
N GLU A 27 3.35 -0.10 12.67
CA GLU A 27 4.00 0.27 11.41
C GLU A 27 3.19 1.31 10.66
N ASN A 28 3.83 1.97 9.69
CA ASN A 28 3.16 2.89 8.76
C ASN A 28 2.79 2.14 7.49
N VAL A 29 1.72 2.55 6.81
CA VAL A 29 1.27 1.86 5.61
C VAL A 29 1.10 2.81 4.44
N VAL A 30 1.40 2.30 3.25
CA VAL A 30 1.12 2.93 1.97
C VAL A 30 0.11 2.06 1.27
N LEU A 31 -1.09 2.57 1.08
CA LEU A 31 -2.20 1.81 0.51
C LEU A 31 -2.31 2.14 -0.97
N THR A 32 -2.26 1.12 -1.82
CA THR A 32 -2.48 1.31 -3.25
C THR A 32 -3.65 0.44 -3.70
N GLY A 33 -4.39 0.93 -4.69
CA GLY A 33 -5.52 0.21 -5.23
C GLY A 33 -6.19 1.02 -6.31
N ARG A 34 -7.09 0.40 -7.05
CA ARG A 34 -7.78 1.07 -8.15
C ARG A 34 -8.95 1.93 -7.70
N ARG A 35 -9.51 1.63 -6.54
CA ARG A 35 -10.74 2.29 -6.07
C ARG A 35 -10.37 3.52 -5.25
N THR A 36 -10.30 4.67 -5.92
CA THR A 36 -9.91 5.93 -5.28
C THR A 36 -10.77 6.27 -4.08
N GLU A 37 -12.09 6.15 -4.21
CA GLU A 37 -13.00 6.46 -3.11
C GLU A 37 -12.79 5.53 -1.92
N ARG A 38 -12.55 4.26 -2.17
CA ARG A 38 -12.31 3.31 -1.09
C ARG A 38 -11.00 3.62 -0.39
N LEU A 39 -9.97 4.02 -1.13
CA LEU A 39 -8.69 4.43 -0.53
C LEU A 39 -8.88 5.62 0.40
N LYS A 40 -9.67 6.60 -0.01
CA LYS A 40 -9.96 7.77 0.83
C LYS A 40 -10.68 7.37 2.11
N THR A 41 -11.65 6.48 2.00
CA THR A 41 -12.41 6.00 3.16
C THR A 41 -11.49 5.26 4.12
N LEU A 42 -10.66 4.37 3.60
CA LEU A 42 -9.70 3.62 4.42
C LEU A 42 -8.71 4.52 5.12
N LYS A 43 -8.20 5.53 4.40
CA LYS A 43 -7.26 6.48 5.00
C LYS A 43 -7.91 7.19 6.19
N THR A 44 -9.14 7.63 6.04
CA THR A 44 -9.86 8.30 7.12
C THR A 44 -10.06 7.37 8.30
N GLU A 45 -10.53 6.16 8.05
CA GLU A 45 -10.79 5.20 9.12
C GLU A 45 -9.52 4.82 9.86
N PHE A 46 -8.44 4.55 9.11
CA PHE A 46 -7.17 4.17 9.73
C PHE A 46 -6.51 5.33 10.46
N ALA A 47 -6.62 6.54 9.92
CA ALA A 47 -6.06 7.72 10.59
C ALA A 47 -6.73 7.96 11.93
N GLU A 48 -8.04 7.73 12.03
CA GLU A 48 -8.76 7.85 13.29
C GLU A 48 -8.38 6.76 14.29
N ALA A 49 -8.23 5.52 13.79
CA ALA A 49 -7.91 4.38 14.65
C ALA A 49 -6.44 4.36 15.07
N PHE A 50 -5.55 4.87 14.22
CA PHE A 50 -4.10 4.82 14.45
C PHE A 50 -3.48 6.21 14.27
N PRO A 51 -3.82 7.17 15.16
CA PRO A 51 -3.42 8.57 14.96
C PRO A 51 -1.93 8.85 15.04
N ASN A 52 -1.15 7.92 15.58
CA ASN A 52 0.29 8.11 15.70
C ASN A 52 1.08 7.54 14.53
N GLN A 53 0.41 6.94 13.57
CA GLN A 53 1.08 6.30 12.43
C GLN A 53 0.76 7.06 11.15
N LYS A 54 1.64 6.89 10.18
CA LYS A 54 1.48 7.56 8.89
C LYS A 54 0.77 6.63 7.93
N ILE A 55 -0.18 7.18 7.19
CA ILE A 55 -0.97 6.44 6.23
C ILE A 55 -0.99 7.26 4.95
N TRP A 56 -0.49 6.66 3.86
CA TRP A 56 -0.50 7.30 2.54
C TRP A 56 -1.35 6.46 1.61
N THR A 57 -1.96 7.10 0.63
CA THR A 57 -2.74 6.41 -0.39
C THR A 57 -2.31 6.87 -1.78
N PHE A 58 -2.22 5.92 -2.69
CA PHE A 58 -1.88 6.18 -4.10
C PHE A 58 -2.79 5.32 -4.98
N PRO A 59 -3.66 5.93 -5.78
CA PRO A 59 -4.41 5.16 -6.76
C PRO A 59 -3.47 4.48 -7.72
N LEU A 60 -3.70 3.20 -7.97
CA LEU A 60 -2.80 2.41 -8.80
C LEU A 60 -3.54 1.27 -9.45
N ASP A 61 -3.45 1.19 -10.77
CA ASP A 61 -3.87 0.02 -11.53
C ASP A 61 -2.60 -0.75 -11.88
N VAL A 62 -2.40 -1.90 -11.23
CA VAL A 62 -1.18 -2.69 -11.40
C VAL A 62 -1.05 -3.31 -12.79
N THR A 63 -2.09 -3.24 -13.61
CA THR A 63 -2.00 -3.70 -15.00
C THR A 63 -1.43 -2.62 -15.92
N ASP A 64 -1.29 -1.40 -15.45
CA ASP A 64 -0.73 -0.28 -16.21
C ASP A 64 0.72 -0.06 -15.78
N MET A 65 1.65 -0.55 -16.60
CA MET A 65 3.08 -0.49 -16.25
C MET A 65 3.61 0.94 -16.17
N SER A 66 3.11 1.85 -16.99
CA SER A 66 3.52 3.26 -16.90
C SER A 66 3.09 3.84 -15.57
N MET A 67 1.87 3.55 -15.15
CA MET A 67 1.35 4.03 -13.89
C MET A 67 2.13 3.43 -12.72
N VAL A 68 2.46 2.14 -12.79
CA VAL A 68 3.26 1.48 -11.75
C VAL A 68 4.59 2.20 -11.56
N LYS A 69 5.29 2.50 -12.64
CA LYS A 69 6.58 3.20 -12.56
C LYS A 69 6.43 4.59 -11.95
N THR A 70 5.43 5.35 -12.38
CA THR A 70 5.18 6.69 -11.87
C THR A 70 4.85 6.66 -10.38
N VAL A 71 3.95 5.78 -9.99
CA VAL A 71 3.53 5.68 -8.60
C VAL A 71 4.66 5.20 -7.71
N CYS A 72 5.48 4.25 -8.17
CA CYS A 72 6.63 3.80 -7.39
C CYS A 72 7.59 4.97 -7.11
N SER A 73 7.84 5.81 -8.13
CA SER A 73 8.68 6.99 -7.94
C SER A 73 8.07 7.95 -6.94
N GLU A 74 6.76 8.19 -7.03
CA GLU A 74 6.06 9.08 -6.11
C GLU A 74 6.12 8.56 -4.68
N ILE A 75 5.97 7.25 -4.49
CA ILE A 75 6.06 6.65 -3.16
C ILE A 75 7.46 6.88 -2.59
N LEU A 76 8.50 6.62 -3.36
CA LEU A 76 9.86 6.80 -2.89
C LEU A 76 10.15 8.25 -2.54
N GLU A 77 9.62 9.20 -3.31
CA GLU A 77 9.81 10.62 -3.02
C GLU A 77 9.05 11.07 -1.78
N THR A 78 7.82 10.57 -1.61
CA THR A 78 6.93 11.01 -0.53
C THR A 78 7.22 10.30 0.78
N VAL A 79 7.42 8.99 0.72
CA VAL A 79 7.55 8.13 1.90
C VAL A 79 9.01 7.97 2.28
N GLY A 80 9.89 7.95 1.30
CA GLY A 80 11.32 7.74 1.49
C GLY A 80 11.65 6.28 1.42
N GLN A 81 11.90 5.64 2.55
CA GLN A 81 12.33 4.25 2.58
C GLN A 81 11.14 3.33 2.77
N VAL A 82 11.09 2.27 1.96
CA VAL A 82 10.06 1.23 2.06
C VAL A 82 10.76 -0.06 2.49
N GLU A 83 10.38 -0.60 3.63
CA GLU A 83 11.00 -1.80 4.17
C GLU A 83 10.27 -3.07 3.77
N ILE A 84 8.96 -2.99 3.55
CA ILE A 84 8.14 -4.17 3.27
C ILE A 84 7.20 -3.86 2.11
N LEU A 85 7.14 -4.78 1.16
CA LEU A 85 6.17 -4.72 0.05
C LEU A 85 5.29 -5.95 0.11
N VAL A 86 3.99 -5.73 0.28
CA VAL A 86 2.99 -6.81 0.26
C VAL A 86 2.26 -6.74 -1.08
N ASN A 87 2.54 -7.68 -1.94
CA ASN A 87 1.92 -7.74 -3.26
C ASN A 87 0.62 -8.54 -3.22
N ASN A 88 -0.39 -7.94 -2.60
CA ASN A 88 -1.70 -8.58 -2.46
C ASN A 88 -2.53 -8.54 -3.73
N ALA A 89 -2.20 -7.67 -4.67
CA ALA A 89 -2.93 -7.62 -5.94
C ALA A 89 -2.76 -8.89 -6.77
N GLY A 90 -1.75 -9.68 -6.46
CA GLY A 90 -1.57 -11.00 -7.07
C GLY A 90 -1.11 -10.98 -8.52
N LEU A 91 -0.72 -9.83 -9.04
CA LEU A 91 -0.26 -9.71 -10.41
C LEU A 91 1.25 -9.73 -10.48
N ALA A 92 1.75 -10.17 -11.63
CA ALA A 92 3.18 -10.18 -11.90
C ALA A 92 3.64 -8.76 -12.22
N LEU A 93 4.10 -8.06 -11.20
CA LEU A 93 4.53 -6.68 -11.36
C LEU A 93 5.95 -6.53 -11.83
N GLY A 94 6.69 -7.63 -11.92
CA GLY A 94 8.11 -7.55 -12.21
C GLY A 94 8.93 -7.04 -11.04
N LEU A 95 8.30 -6.81 -9.92
CA LEU A 95 8.95 -6.30 -8.72
C LEU A 95 9.25 -7.38 -7.71
N SER A 96 8.66 -8.56 -7.88
CA SER A 96 8.82 -9.66 -6.95
C SER A 96 9.53 -10.82 -7.65
N PRO A 97 10.56 -11.40 -7.03
CA PRO A 97 11.22 -12.57 -7.60
C PRO A 97 10.36 -13.83 -7.54
N TYR A 98 9.25 -13.77 -6.85
CA TYR A 98 8.36 -14.93 -6.64
C TYR A 98 7.06 -14.82 -7.37
N GLN A 99 6.98 -13.96 -8.34
CA GLN A 99 5.71 -13.67 -9.01
C GLN A 99 5.21 -14.82 -9.87
N ASP A 100 6.04 -15.77 -10.14
CA ASP A 100 5.72 -16.90 -10.99
C ASP A 100 5.08 -18.08 -10.24
N TYR A 101 4.95 -17.98 -8.98
CA TYR A 101 4.32 -19.06 -8.22
C TYR A 101 2.84 -18.87 -8.00
#